data_5f547255464800f9e26b1601366ef998
#
_entry.id   5f547255464800f9e26b1601366ef998
#
_cell.length_a   1.000
_cell.length_b   1.000
_cell.length_c   1.000
_cell.angle_alpha   90.00
_cell.angle_beta   90.00
_cell.angle_gamma   90.00
#
_symmetry.space_group_name_H-M   'P 1'
#
loop_
_entity.id
_entity.type
_entity.pdbx_description
1 polymer ?
#
loop_
_entity_poly.entity_id
_entity_poly.type
_entity_poly.pdbx_seq_one_letter_code
_entity_poly.pdbx_strand_id
1 'polypeptide(L)'
;MKKQSFIIALMASAFALFSCQDKDWGVPESILTQSPYGNNSLVAGAPTTIAELQSKYASTVSNNACKQITDDFWLRCVVTGNDQGSNIYKQISVQDETGGIIIGINGSDQGAFMPVGQKLLIRLQDLYIGGYGQQTQIGSLYNGGIGRMEVGDWRQHVRLIMDGTAEAEAFGLMRVDTIDFDPSKTMAQQSGRVVRLKGVTISGTGTQTIAPDDGTVALVSNCVNRTISGGNAGSNCLLRTSPYADFKGIPLPTGPVELYGIATYFKGTWQIFARTQSDLAWVK
;
A
#
# COMPACT_ATOMS: atom_id res chain seq x y z
N MET A 1 8.99 -71.54 6.36
CA MET A 1 9.66 -70.26 6.63
C MET A 1 9.19 -69.08 5.72
N LYS A 2 8.66 -69.27 4.52
CA LYS A 2 8.24 -68.16 3.65
C LYS A 2 6.91 -67.45 4.04
N LYS A 3 6.01 -68.13 4.77
CA LYS A 3 4.72 -67.56 5.18
C LYS A 3 4.80 -66.60 6.37
N GLN A 4 5.77 -66.79 7.29
CA GLN A 4 5.96 -65.89 8.45
C GLN A 4 6.60 -64.57 8.11
N SER A 5 7.52 -64.56 7.10
CA SER A 5 8.13 -63.30 6.63
C SER A 5 7.13 -62.39 5.90
N PHE A 6 6.09 -62.95 5.26
CA PHE A 6 5.06 -62.16 4.60
C PHE A 6 4.10 -61.46 5.58
N ILE A 7 3.81 -62.12 6.70
CA ILE A 7 2.93 -61.57 7.75
C ILE A 7 3.64 -60.44 8.50
N ILE A 8 4.95 -60.56 8.74
CA ILE A 8 5.74 -59.50 9.40
C ILE A 8 5.89 -58.29 8.46
N ALA A 9 6.07 -58.48 7.15
CA ALA A 9 6.12 -57.41 6.20
C ALA A 9 4.76 -56.67 6.06
N LEU A 10 3.65 -57.42 6.13
CA LEU A 10 2.31 -56.82 6.07
C LEU A 10 1.95 -56.04 7.33
N MET A 11 2.39 -56.49 8.51
CA MET A 11 2.23 -55.76 9.75
C MET A 11 3.10 -54.49 9.82
N ALA A 12 4.34 -54.51 9.27
CA ALA A 12 5.19 -53.35 9.20
C ALA A 12 4.65 -52.26 8.27
N SER A 13 4.00 -52.65 7.15
CA SER A 13 3.36 -51.70 6.24
C SER A 13 2.06 -51.12 6.81
N ALA A 14 1.33 -51.86 7.67
CA ALA A 14 0.13 -51.33 8.33
C ALA A 14 0.47 -50.29 9.38
N PHE A 15 1.62 -50.37 10.08
CA PHE A 15 2.07 -49.37 11.02
C PHE A 15 2.56 -48.08 10.36
N ALA A 16 3.04 -48.15 9.13
CA ALA A 16 3.46 -46.96 8.38
C ALA A 16 2.29 -46.07 7.91
N LEU A 17 1.08 -46.59 7.83
CA LEU A 17 -0.10 -45.87 7.37
C LEU A 17 -0.85 -45.14 8.53
N PHE A 18 -0.53 -45.46 9.79
CA PHE A 18 -1.14 -44.78 10.95
C PHE A 18 -0.32 -43.59 11.47
N SER A 19 0.81 -43.29 10.86
CA SER A 19 1.68 -42.17 11.29
C SER A 19 1.22 -40.81 10.84
N CYS A 20 0.13 -40.69 10.08
CA CYS A 20 -0.40 -39.42 9.57
C CYS A 20 -1.84 -39.12 9.98
N GLN A 21 -2.44 -39.92 10.87
CA GLN A 21 -3.75 -39.58 11.44
C GLN A 21 -3.58 -39.12 12.89
N ASP A 22 -4.18 -37.99 13.19
CA ASP A 22 -4.27 -37.36 14.51
C ASP A 22 -2.99 -36.63 14.98
N LYS A 23 -2.32 -35.90 14.12
CA LYS A 23 -1.90 -34.58 14.57
C LYS A 23 -3.05 -33.64 14.29
N ASP A 24 -3.89 -33.49 15.28
CA ASP A 24 -4.67 -32.29 15.43
C ASP A 24 -3.63 -31.14 15.42
N TRP A 25 -3.39 -30.62 14.23
CA TRP A 25 -2.73 -29.35 14.11
C TRP A 25 -3.76 -28.37 14.64
N GLY A 26 -3.94 -28.42 15.97
CA GLY A 26 -4.77 -27.45 16.63
C GLY A 26 -4.42 -26.11 16.02
N VAL A 27 -5.37 -25.46 15.43
CA VAL A 27 -5.24 -24.04 15.11
C VAL A 27 -4.58 -23.45 16.34
N PRO A 28 -3.38 -22.84 16.22
CA PRO A 28 -2.74 -22.29 17.40
C PRO A 28 -3.80 -21.50 18.13
N GLU A 29 -4.15 -21.89 19.37
CA GLU A 29 -5.18 -21.19 20.17
C GLU A 29 -4.82 -19.73 20.44
N SER A 30 -3.60 -19.34 20.17
CA SER A 30 -3.22 -17.95 20.01
C SER A 30 -3.53 -17.50 18.59
N ILE A 31 -4.78 -17.08 18.35
CA ILE A 31 -4.98 -15.95 17.45
C ILE A 31 -3.92 -14.94 17.88
N LEU A 32 -2.99 -14.64 16.98
CA LEU A 32 -1.93 -13.68 17.31
C LEU A 32 -2.63 -12.37 17.69
N THR A 33 -2.79 -12.15 18.99
CA THR A 33 -3.36 -10.90 19.52
C THR A 33 -2.39 -9.74 19.30
N GLN A 34 -1.16 -10.05 18.91
CA GLN A 34 -0.09 -9.10 18.67
C GLN A 34 0.67 -9.48 17.39
N SER A 35 0.96 -8.51 16.56
CA SER A 35 1.78 -8.70 15.37
C SER A 35 3.26 -8.88 15.75
N PRO A 36 4.03 -9.77 15.08
CA PRO A 36 5.48 -9.81 15.20
C PRO A 36 6.16 -8.60 14.55
N TYR A 37 5.43 -7.80 13.79
CA TYR A 37 5.90 -6.58 13.16
C TYR A 37 5.42 -5.35 13.91
N GLY A 38 6.28 -4.35 14.04
CA GLY A 38 5.97 -3.10 14.73
C GLY A 38 6.22 -3.14 16.24
N ASN A 39 5.63 -2.22 16.95
CA ASN A 39 5.82 -2.01 18.40
C ASN A 39 4.50 -2.20 19.16
N ASN A 40 4.33 -3.37 19.72
CA ASN A 40 3.10 -3.72 20.47
C ASN A 40 2.97 -3.00 21.82
N SER A 41 4.00 -2.30 22.30
CA SER A 41 3.94 -1.51 23.53
C SER A 41 3.31 -0.12 23.32
N LEU A 42 3.07 0.28 22.08
CA LEU A 42 2.43 1.56 21.78
C LEU A 42 0.99 1.58 22.28
N VAL A 43 0.68 2.61 23.07
CA VAL A 43 -0.67 2.89 23.57
C VAL A 43 -1.12 4.22 23.00
N ALA A 44 -2.30 4.26 22.39
CA ALA A 44 -2.81 5.46 21.74
C ALA A 44 -2.89 6.65 22.71
N GLY A 45 -2.31 7.77 22.29
CA GLY A 45 -2.40 9.07 22.94
C GLY A 45 -3.43 9.98 22.27
N ALA A 46 -3.12 11.27 22.16
CA ALA A 46 -4.00 12.26 21.55
C ALA A 46 -4.24 11.95 20.06
N PRO A 47 -5.48 11.67 19.61
CA PRO A 47 -5.75 11.37 18.23
C PRO A 47 -5.56 12.60 17.34
N THR A 48 -5.13 12.39 16.12
CA THR A 48 -5.18 13.36 15.03
C THR A 48 -5.69 12.68 13.76
N THR A 49 -6.20 13.48 12.84
CA THR A 49 -6.66 13.01 11.53
C THR A 49 -5.69 13.39 10.43
N ILE A 50 -5.78 12.71 9.29
CA ILE A 50 -4.97 13.06 8.11
C ILE A 50 -5.28 14.49 7.64
N ALA A 51 -6.56 14.91 7.65
CA ALA A 51 -6.93 16.27 7.27
C ALA A 51 -6.35 17.34 8.20
N GLU A 52 -6.31 17.09 9.51
CA GLU A 52 -5.68 18.00 10.49
C GLU A 52 -4.17 18.11 10.24
N LEU A 53 -3.48 17.00 10.01
CA LEU A 53 -2.06 16.98 9.66
C LEU A 53 -1.79 17.77 8.37
N GLN A 54 -2.56 17.51 7.32
CA GLN A 54 -2.42 18.20 6.04
C GLN A 54 -2.69 19.70 6.17
N SER A 55 -3.67 20.10 6.98
CA SER A 55 -3.97 21.51 7.26
C SER A 55 -2.85 22.18 8.04
N LYS A 56 -2.39 21.55 9.14
CA LYS A 56 -1.34 22.08 10.01
C LYS A 56 -0.02 22.28 9.28
N TYR A 57 0.34 21.40 8.35
CA TYR A 57 1.60 21.42 7.62
C TYR A 57 1.47 21.85 6.16
N ALA A 58 0.35 22.47 5.77
CA ALA A 58 0.07 22.84 4.37
C ALA A 58 1.17 23.71 3.74
N SER A 59 1.68 24.73 4.45
CA SER A 59 2.76 25.57 3.94
C SER A 59 4.09 24.84 3.83
N THR A 60 4.38 23.92 4.75
CA THR A 60 5.58 23.06 4.69
C THR A 60 5.55 22.19 3.44
N VAL A 61 4.40 21.57 3.16
CA VAL A 61 4.20 20.71 1.99
C VAL A 61 4.27 21.49 0.68
N SER A 62 3.56 22.62 0.57
CA SER A 62 3.51 23.43 -0.66
C SER A 62 4.89 23.98 -1.04
N ASN A 63 5.74 24.26 -0.06
CA ASN A 63 7.11 24.74 -0.25
C ASN A 63 8.12 23.58 -0.48
N ASN A 64 7.67 22.33 -0.55
CA ASN A 64 8.54 21.15 -0.59
C ASN A 64 9.57 21.11 0.55
N ALA A 65 9.20 21.68 1.70
CA ALA A 65 10.00 21.66 2.91
C ALA A 65 9.67 20.42 3.75
N CYS A 66 10.44 20.23 4.82
CA CYS A 66 10.29 19.14 5.76
C CYS A 66 10.33 19.70 7.18
N LYS A 67 9.45 19.21 8.06
CA LYS A 67 9.37 19.62 9.46
C LYS A 67 9.15 18.41 10.35
N GLN A 68 9.84 18.38 11.49
CA GLN A 68 9.61 17.37 12.52
C GLN A 68 8.27 17.59 13.20
N ILE A 69 7.54 16.52 13.46
CA ILE A 69 6.31 16.52 14.26
C ILE A 69 6.74 16.42 15.72
N THR A 70 6.52 17.50 16.45
CA THR A 70 6.90 17.61 17.88
C THR A 70 5.75 17.26 18.82
N ASP A 71 4.51 17.35 18.32
CA ASP A 71 3.32 17.01 19.10
C ASP A 71 3.20 15.49 19.24
N ASP A 72 2.70 15.03 20.37
CA ASP A 72 2.42 13.60 20.59
C ASP A 72 1.10 13.19 19.91
N PHE A 73 1.11 13.26 18.58
CA PHE A 73 -0.02 12.89 17.74
C PHE A 73 -0.05 11.41 17.44
N TRP A 74 -1.25 10.88 17.40
CA TRP A 74 -1.54 9.48 17.12
C TRP A 74 -2.51 9.36 15.97
N LEU A 75 -2.08 8.69 14.91
CA LEU A 75 -2.90 8.46 13.73
C LEU A 75 -3.45 7.04 13.74
N ARG A 76 -4.76 6.92 13.61
CA ARG A 76 -5.47 5.66 13.29
C ARG A 76 -5.78 5.65 11.81
N CYS A 77 -5.35 4.64 11.10
CA CYS A 77 -5.53 4.56 9.65
C CYS A 77 -5.57 3.12 9.16
N VAL A 78 -5.93 2.95 7.90
CA VAL A 78 -5.91 1.66 7.19
C VAL A 78 -4.99 1.75 5.98
N VAL A 79 -4.24 0.68 5.72
CA VAL A 79 -3.37 0.57 4.55
C VAL A 79 -4.22 0.51 3.28
N THR A 80 -3.93 1.38 2.32
CA THR A 80 -4.62 1.46 1.02
C THR A 80 -3.79 0.95 -0.15
N GLY A 81 -2.46 0.99 -0.02
CA GLY A 81 -1.53 0.49 -1.03
C GLY A 81 -0.15 0.23 -0.43
N ASN A 82 0.54 -0.74 -1.00
CA ASN A 82 1.86 -1.21 -0.61
C ASN A 82 2.61 -1.75 -1.83
N ASP A 83 3.76 -2.38 -1.61
CA ASP A 83 4.66 -2.90 -2.64
C ASP A 83 4.32 -4.31 -3.15
N GLN A 84 3.19 -4.89 -2.77
CA GLN A 84 2.82 -6.27 -3.12
C GLN A 84 2.79 -6.53 -4.64
N GLY A 85 2.32 -5.58 -5.45
CA GLY A 85 2.29 -5.69 -6.91
C GLY A 85 3.54 -5.13 -7.59
N SER A 86 4.62 -4.86 -6.85
CA SER A 86 5.93 -4.39 -7.33
C SER A 86 5.87 -3.05 -8.10
N ASN A 87 4.76 -2.32 -8.01
CA ASN A 87 4.58 -1.00 -8.62
C ASN A 87 4.83 0.16 -7.65
N ILE A 88 4.43 0.01 -6.40
CA ILE A 88 4.68 0.98 -5.33
C ILE A 88 6.02 0.62 -4.69
N TYR A 89 6.92 1.59 -4.56
CA TYR A 89 8.30 1.33 -4.15
C TYR A 89 8.69 2.11 -2.91
N LYS A 90 9.09 1.39 -1.85
CA LYS A 90 9.61 1.94 -0.59
C LYS A 90 8.66 2.95 0.06
N GLN A 91 7.38 2.67 0.00
CA GLN A 91 6.33 3.45 0.64
C GLN A 91 5.07 2.62 0.81
N ILE A 92 4.22 3.04 1.72
CA ILE A 92 2.83 2.63 1.80
C ILE A 92 1.93 3.85 1.67
N SER A 93 0.69 3.65 1.24
CA SER A 93 -0.37 4.64 1.38
C SER A 93 -1.34 4.19 2.45
N VAL A 94 -1.82 5.15 3.23
CA VAL A 94 -2.82 4.91 4.27
C VAL A 94 -3.92 5.95 4.18
N GLN A 95 -5.11 5.60 4.66
CA GLN A 95 -6.22 6.53 4.79
C GLN A 95 -6.90 6.41 6.15
N ASP A 96 -7.53 7.49 6.57
CA ASP A 96 -8.58 7.53 7.56
C ASP A 96 -9.89 8.02 6.91
N GLU A 97 -10.91 8.35 7.70
CA GLU A 97 -12.18 8.87 7.19
C GLU A 97 -12.02 10.25 6.52
N THR A 98 -10.98 11.00 6.84
CA THR A 98 -10.79 12.40 6.44
C THR A 98 -9.90 12.57 5.22
N GLY A 99 -9.01 11.61 4.93
CA GLY A 99 -8.06 11.73 3.83
C GLY A 99 -7.15 10.54 3.65
N GLY A 100 -6.15 10.71 2.77
CA GLY A 100 -5.07 9.75 2.55
C GLY A 100 -3.71 10.42 2.64
N ILE A 101 -2.67 9.64 2.98
CA ILE A 101 -1.30 10.13 3.08
C ILE A 101 -0.30 9.04 2.71
N ILE A 102 0.86 9.45 2.20
CA ILE A 102 1.96 8.55 1.87
C ILE A 102 2.94 8.48 3.04
N ILE A 103 3.41 7.28 3.34
CA ILE A 103 4.45 7.02 4.35
C ILE A 103 5.66 6.41 3.64
N GLY A 104 6.77 7.13 3.65
CA GLY A 104 8.02 6.68 3.04
C GLY A 104 8.81 5.76 3.97
N ILE A 105 9.09 4.53 3.54
CA ILE A 105 9.82 3.50 4.31
C ILE A 105 10.93 2.94 3.43
N ASN A 106 12.17 3.00 3.89
CA ASN A 106 13.34 2.49 3.15
C ASN A 106 13.47 0.97 3.30
N GLY A 107 12.45 0.24 2.89
CA GLY A 107 12.39 -1.22 2.93
C GLY A 107 11.54 -1.76 1.78
N SER A 108 11.70 -3.03 1.49
CA SER A 108 10.85 -3.84 0.60
C SER A 108 9.95 -4.77 1.40
N ASP A 109 9.03 -5.45 0.71
CA ASP A 109 8.14 -6.47 1.27
C ASP A 109 7.18 -5.95 2.35
N GLN A 110 6.85 -4.65 2.29
CA GLN A 110 5.91 -4.05 3.24
C GLN A 110 4.52 -4.68 3.13
N GLY A 111 4.13 -5.13 1.93
CA GLY A 111 2.88 -5.83 1.69
C GLY A 111 2.72 -7.15 2.44
N ALA A 112 3.83 -7.82 2.76
CA ALA A 112 3.83 -9.05 3.55
C ALA A 112 3.42 -8.82 5.02
N PHE A 113 3.76 -7.66 5.58
CA PHE A 113 3.45 -7.30 6.96
C PHE A 113 2.21 -6.41 7.08
N MET A 114 2.02 -5.55 6.10
CA MET A 114 0.95 -4.55 6.07
C MET A 114 0.11 -4.69 4.79
N PRO A 115 -0.68 -5.77 4.66
CA PRO A 115 -1.57 -5.93 3.51
C PRO A 115 -2.59 -4.79 3.43
N VAL A 116 -3.14 -4.56 2.23
CA VAL A 116 -4.22 -3.59 2.05
C VAL A 116 -5.40 -3.97 2.96
N GLY A 117 -5.91 -3.01 3.72
CA GLY A 117 -6.94 -3.22 4.75
C GLY A 117 -6.39 -3.37 6.17
N GLN A 118 -5.07 -3.55 6.35
CA GLN A 118 -4.46 -3.62 7.68
C GLN A 118 -4.67 -2.31 8.44
N LYS A 119 -5.22 -2.38 9.63
CA LYS A 119 -5.40 -1.23 10.54
C LYS A 119 -4.08 -0.95 11.26
N LEU A 120 -3.70 0.31 11.30
CA LEU A 120 -2.47 0.79 11.93
C LEU A 120 -2.75 1.84 12.98
N LEU A 121 -2.05 1.75 14.10
CA LEU A 121 -1.87 2.82 15.06
C LEU A 121 -0.46 3.37 14.90
N ILE A 122 -0.32 4.65 14.62
CA ILE A 122 0.97 5.27 14.35
C ILE A 122 1.21 6.41 15.32
N ARG A 123 2.32 6.38 16.04
CA ARG A 123 2.83 7.52 16.82
C ARG A 123 3.62 8.41 15.90
N LEU A 124 3.18 9.65 15.72
CA LEU A 124 3.77 10.58 14.77
C LEU A 124 4.88 11.44 15.37
N GLN A 125 4.94 11.58 16.68
CA GLN A 125 5.98 12.35 17.37
C GLN A 125 7.36 11.84 16.93
N ASP A 126 8.27 12.78 16.70
CA ASP A 126 9.64 12.59 16.22
C ASP A 126 9.78 12.17 14.75
N LEU A 127 8.70 11.78 14.07
CA LEU A 127 8.68 11.63 12.62
C LEU A 127 8.69 13.02 11.93
N TYR A 128 8.92 12.98 10.62
CA TYR A 128 8.90 14.17 9.78
C TYR A 128 7.71 14.15 8.83
N ILE A 129 7.16 15.33 8.58
CA ILE A 129 6.14 15.55 7.54
C ILE A 129 6.65 16.61 6.58
N GLY A 130 6.44 16.41 5.30
CA GLY A 130 6.93 17.35 4.29
C GLY A 130 6.32 17.14 2.92
N GLY A 131 6.76 17.96 1.97
CA GLY A 131 6.37 17.89 0.57
C GLY A 131 7.44 17.25 -0.31
N TYR A 132 7.03 16.29 -1.14
CA TYR A 132 7.85 15.80 -2.24
C TYR A 132 7.12 16.04 -3.56
N GLY A 133 7.56 17.04 -4.32
CA GLY A 133 6.81 17.53 -5.47
C GLY A 133 5.40 18.02 -5.09
N GLN A 134 5.25 18.59 -3.90
CA GLN A 134 4.01 19.02 -3.25
C GLN A 134 3.11 17.87 -2.76
N GLN A 135 3.52 16.60 -2.92
CA GLN A 135 2.85 15.46 -2.30
C GLN A 135 3.15 15.43 -0.81
N THR A 136 2.11 15.38 0.03
CA THR A 136 2.30 15.19 1.48
C THR A 136 2.86 13.81 1.76
N GLN A 137 3.94 13.75 2.51
CA GLN A 137 4.55 12.50 2.98
C GLN A 137 4.91 12.58 4.46
N ILE A 138 4.79 11.44 5.14
CA ILE A 138 5.43 11.17 6.43
C ILE A 138 6.70 10.37 6.15
N GLY A 139 7.77 10.68 6.86
CA GLY A 139 9.05 10.02 6.68
C GLY A 139 10.10 10.51 7.66
N SER A 140 11.34 10.60 7.20
CA SER A 140 12.48 11.17 7.95
C SER A 140 13.12 12.34 7.19
N LEU A 141 13.97 13.09 7.88
CA LEU A 141 14.77 14.15 7.24
C LEU A 141 15.83 13.52 6.34
N TYR A 142 15.89 13.96 5.09
CA TYR A 142 16.90 13.56 4.12
C TYR A 142 17.36 14.75 3.28
N ASN A 143 18.62 15.14 3.37
CA ASN A 143 19.21 16.25 2.62
C ASN A 143 18.38 17.55 2.67
N GLY A 144 17.83 17.88 3.83
CA GLY A 144 17.00 19.06 4.04
C GLY A 144 15.54 18.95 3.58
N GLY A 145 15.15 17.85 2.99
CA GLY A 145 13.78 17.55 2.55
C GLY A 145 13.20 16.32 3.22
N ILE A 146 11.98 15.94 2.79
CA ILE A 146 11.34 14.72 3.26
C ILE A 146 11.97 13.51 2.55
N GLY A 147 12.39 12.52 3.33
CA GLY A 147 12.92 11.24 2.89
C GLY A 147 12.14 10.06 3.45
N ARG A 148 12.69 8.87 3.26
CA ARG A 148 12.14 7.62 3.77
C ARG A 148 12.71 7.31 5.15
N MET A 149 11.89 6.80 6.04
CA MET A 149 12.35 6.25 7.33
C MET A 149 13.09 4.93 7.10
N GLU A 150 14.09 4.65 7.89
CA GLU A 150 14.63 3.29 7.98
C GLU A 150 13.58 2.35 8.60
N VAL A 151 13.60 1.08 8.20
CA VAL A 151 12.62 0.08 8.67
C VAL A 151 12.62 -0.04 10.19
N GLY A 152 13.81 0.07 10.81
CA GLY A 152 13.95 0.02 12.28
C GLY A 152 13.19 1.15 12.96
N ASP A 153 13.34 2.37 12.46
CA ASP A 153 12.65 3.56 12.99
C ASP A 153 11.14 3.43 12.77
N TRP A 154 10.72 3.06 11.56
CA TRP A 154 9.30 2.83 11.27
C TRP A 154 8.66 1.85 12.26
N ARG A 155 9.32 0.71 12.51
CA ARG A 155 8.81 -0.33 13.43
C ARG A 155 8.63 0.15 14.86
N GLN A 156 9.36 1.16 15.31
CA GLN A 156 9.18 1.76 16.64
C GLN A 156 7.93 2.64 16.73
N HIS A 157 7.46 3.17 15.59
CA HIS A 157 6.37 4.13 15.51
C HIS A 157 5.02 3.52 15.11
N VAL A 158 4.98 2.25 14.70
CA VAL A 158 3.77 1.60 14.21
C VAL A 158 3.39 0.40 15.07
N ARG A 159 2.11 0.26 15.33
CA ARG A 159 1.50 -0.97 15.86
C ARG A 159 0.42 -1.44 14.90
N LEU A 160 0.46 -2.72 14.54
CA LEU A 160 -0.56 -3.36 13.72
C LEU A 160 -1.69 -3.82 14.63
N ILE A 161 -2.91 -3.43 14.30
CA ILE A 161 -4.11 -3.82 15.03
C ILE A 161 -4.63 -5.11 14.41
N MET A 162 -4.61 -6.17 15.19
CA MET A 162 -5.00 -7.51 14.74
C MET A 162 -6.52 -7.65 14.76
N ASP A 163 -7.09 -8.16 13.67
CA ASP A 163 -8.53 -8.42 13.59
C ASP A 163 -8.97 -9.45 14.64
N GLY A 164 -10.23 -9.33 15.11
CA GLY A 164 -10.79 -10.16 16.17
C GLY A 164 -10.36 -9.76 17.59
N THR A 165 -9.62 -8.66 17.74
CA THR A 165 -9.29 -8.11 19.06
C THR A 165 -10.29 -7.01 19.46
N ALA A 166 -10.51 -6.82 20.77
CA ALA A 166 -11.32 -5.72 21.29
C ALA A 166 -10.83 -4.34 20.81
N GLU A 167 -9.53 -4.22 20.55
CA GLU A 167 -8.95 -3.02 20.00
C GLU A 167 -9.36 -2.79 18.53
N ALA A 168 -9.41 -3.87 17.73
CA ALA A 168 -9.90 -3.79 16.35
C ALA A 168 -11.39 -3.37 16.30
N GLU A 169 -12.18 -3.83 17.27
CA GLU A 169 -13.58 -3.40 17.43
C GLU A 169 -13.67 -1.92 17.81
N ALA A 170 -12.83 -1.47 18.75
CA ALA A 170 -12.75 -0.07 19.16
C ALA A 170 -12.21 0.85 18.06
N PHE A 171 -11.44 0.31 17.10
CA PHE A 171 -10.98 1.01 15.89
C PHE A 171 -12.15 1.32 14.94
N GLY A 172 -13.27 0.59 15.09
CA GLY A 172 -14.44 0.71 14.24
C GLY A 172 -14.25 0.10 12.85
N LEU A 173 -15.23 0.33 11.98
CA LEU A 173 -15.27 -0.18 10.62
C LEU A 173 -14.41 0.68 9.68
N MET A 174 -13.14 0.94 10.03
CA MET A 174 -12.24 1.62 9.11
C MET A 174 -12.00 0.71 7.90
N ARG A 175 -12.42 1.16 6.73
CA ARG A 175 -12.34 0.43 5.47
C ARG A 175 -11.47 1.18 4.48
N VAL A 176 -10.98 0.44 3.50
CA VAL A 176 -10.42 1.06 2.30
C VAL A 176 -11.59 1.56 1.44
N ASP A 177 -11.79 2.88 1.42
CA ASP A 177 -12.80 3.50 0.58
C ASP A 177 -12.20 3.90 -0.76
N THR A 178 -12.94 3.61 -1.83
CA THR A 178 -12.63 4.10 -3.17
C THR A 178 -13.52 5.30 -3.48
N ILE A 179 -12.90 6.41 -3.84
CA ILE A 179 -13.61 7.61 -4.28
C ILE A 179 -13.48 7.77 -5.80
N ASP A 180 -14.45 8.42 -6.43
CA ASP A 180 -14.28 8.83 -7.82
C ASP A 180 -13.23 9.93 -7.90
N PHE A 181 -12.28 9.78 -8.82
CA PHE A 181 -11.26 10.79 -9.06
C PHE A 181 -11.92 12.08 -9.59
N ASP A 182 -11.51 13.21 -9.04
CA ASP A 182 -12.01 14.52 -9.45
C ASP A 182 -10.82 15.49 -9.61
N PRO A 183 -10.43 15.86 -10.83
CA PRO A 183 -9.28 16.71 -11.09
C PRO A 183 -9.40 18.12 -10.53
N SER A 184 -10.59 18.56 -10.12
CA SER A 184 -10.83 19.84 -9.45
C SER A 184 -10.50 19.83 -7.96
N LYS A 185 -10.36 18.65 -7.37
CA LYS A 185 -10.02 18.49 -5.96
C LYS A 185 -8.53 18.76 -5.71
N THR A 186 -8.26 19.27 -4.52
CA THR A 186 -6.88 19.51 -4.09
C THR A 186 -6.13 18.21 -3.81
N MET A 187 -4.81 18.29 -3.76
CA MET A 187 -3.96 17.18 -3.36
C MET A 187 -4.37 16.63 -1.98
N ALA A 188 -4.64 17.49 -1.00
CA ALA A 188 -5.05 17.09 0.34
C ALA A 188 -6.34 16.25 0.37
N GLN A 189 -7.25 16.44 -0.60
CA GLN A 189 -8.54 15.77 -0.61
C GLN A 189 -8.52 14.35 -1.19
N GLN A 190 -7.56 14.01 -2.05
CA GLN A 190 -7.58 12.69 -2.70
C GLN A 190 -6.22 12.00 -2.85
N SER A 191 -5.12 12.67 -2.57
CA SER A 191 -3.81 12.03 -2.60
C SER A 191 -3.66 11.00 -1.46
N GLY A 192 -3.02 9.87 -1.76
CA GLY A 192 -2.90 8.75 -0.83
C GLY A 192 -4.14 7.86 -0.74
N ARG A 193 -5.26 8.26 -1.37
CA ARG A 193 -6.51 7.47 -1.39
C ARG A 193 -6.57 6.56 -2.61
N VAL A 194 -7.38 5.53 -2.50
CA VAL A 194 -7.80 4.73 -3.65
C VAL A 194 -8.81 5.54 -4.44
N VAL A 195 -8.52 5.78 -5.71
CA VAL A 195 -9.43 6.48 -6.64
C VAL A 195 -9.88 5.57 -7.75
N ARG A 196 -11.06 5.89 -8.31
CA ARG A 196 -11.61 5.29 -9.50
C ARG A 196 -11.67 6.32 -10.62
N LEU A 197 -11.03 6.01 -11.74
CA LEU A 197 -11.16 6.75 -12.99
C LEU A 197 -12.16 6.00 -13.89
N LYS A 198 -13.10 6.74 -14.50
CA LYS A 198 -14.20 6.18 -15.31
C LYS A 198 -14.14 6.67 -16.73
N GLY A 199 -14.29 5.78 -17.70
CA GLY A 199 -14.37 6.12 -19.11
C GLY A 199 -13.09 6.79 -19.63
N VAL A 200 -11.94 6.42 -19.08
CA VAL A 200 -10.66 7.02 -19.42
C VAL A 200 -9.93 6.24 -20.51
N THR A 201 -9.17 6.94 -21.33
CA THR A 201 -8.29 6.37 -22.34
C THR A 201 -6.86 6.51 -21.90
N ILE A 202 -6.08 5.44 -22.06
CA ILE A 202 -4.65 5.38 -21.71
C ILE A 202 -3.84 5.49 -23.00
N SER A 203 -2.85 6.40 -23.02
CA SER A 203 -2.01 6.64 -24.20
C SER A 203 -1.17 5.43 -24.57
N GLY A 204 -1.03 5.17 -25.87
CA GLY A 204 -0.31 4.06 -26.48
C GLY A 204 -1.18 3.32 -27.47
N THR A 205 -0.66 2.26 -28.05
CA THR A 205 -1.39 1.41 -28.99
C THR A 205 -1.74 0.06 -28.34
N GLY A 206 -2.81 -0.57 -28.77
CA GLY A 206 -3.25 -1.85 -28.24
C GLY A 206 -2.25 -3.03 -28.42
N THR A 207 -1.17 -2.80 -29.18
CA THR A 207 -0.05 -3.78 -29.30
C THR A 207 1.04 -3.56 -28.25
N GLN A 208 0.97 -2.46 -27.49
CA GLN A 208 1.92 -2.17 -26.42
C GLN A 208 1.39 -2.68 -25.08
N THR A 209 2.31 -2.97 -24.17
CA THR A 209 2.00 -3.29 -22.79
C THR A 209 2.03 -2.03 -21.92
N ILE A 210 1.51 -2.14 -20.69
CA ILE A 210 1.43 -1.01 -19.74
C ILE A 210 2.81 -0.42 -19.49
N ALA A 211 3.79 -1.26 -19.15
CA ALA A 211 5.15 -0.82 -18.85
C ALA A 211 6.20 -1.77 -19.48
N PRO A 212 6.41 -1.70 -20.80
CA PRO A 212 7.44 -2.49 -21.45
C PRO A 212 8.82 -2.15 -20.90
N ASP A 213 9.68 -3.15 -20.77
CA ASP A 213 11.06 -3.03 -20.31
C ASP A 213 12.08 -3.28 -21.44
N ASP A 214 11.63 -3.22 -22.69
CA ASP A 214 12.39 -3.49 -23.92
C ASP A 214 12.99 -2.23 -24.59
N GLY A 215 12.87 -1.08 -23.92
CA GLY A 215 13.36 0.21 -24.43
C GLY A 215 12.43 0.89 -25.44
N THR A 216 11.28 0.33 -25.78
CA THR A 216 10.31 0.94 -26.72
C THR A 216 9.62 2.17 -26.14
N VAL A 217 9.59 2.30 -24.82
CA VAL A 217 9.03 3.45 -24.10
C VAL A 217 10.07 4.01 -23.14
N ALA A 218 10.30 5.32 -23.21
CA ALA A 218 11.25 6.00 -22.34
C ALA A 218 10.80 5.95 -20.87
N LEU A 219 11.74 5.64 -19.97
CA LEU A 219 11.52 5.70 -18.53
C LEU A 219 11.71 7.12 -18.01
N VAL A 220 10.78 7.54 -17.14
CA VAL A 220 10.87 8.78 -16.38
C VAL A 220 11.06 8.42 -14.91
N SER A 221 12.25 8.69 -14.36
CA SER A 221 12.61 8.26 -12.99
C SER A 221 12.26 6.79 -12.74
N ASN A 222 12.78 5.91 -13.59
CA ASN A 222 12.61 4.45 -13.55
C ASN A 222 11.15 3.95 -13.63
N CYS A 223 10.24 4.73 -14.23
CA CYS A 223 8.86 4.29 -14.46
C CYS A 223 8.41 4.66 -15.87
N VAL A 224 7.46 3.91 -16.40
CA VAL A 224 6.71 4.28 -17.59
C VAL A 224 5.55 5.18 -17.19
N ASN A 225 5.40 6.30 -17.87
CA ASN A 225 4.26 7.21 -17.72
C ASN A 225 3.37 7.12 -18.95
N ARG A 226 2.10 6.77 -18.74
CA ARG A 226 1.07 6.78 -19.77
C ARG A 226 0.09 7.90 -19.48
N THR A 227 -0.14 8.79 -20.44
CA THR A 227 -1.17 9.84 -20.27
C THR A 227 -2.53 9.19 -20.13
N ILE A 228 -3.30 9.63 -19.13
CA ILE A 228 -4.72 9.29 -18.98
C ILE A 228 -5.52 10.50 -19.45
N SER A 229 -6.52 10.27 -20.29
CA SER A 229 -7.38 11.31 -20.86
C SER A 229 -8.82 10.87 -20.97
N GLY A 230 -9.72 11.84 -21.11
CA GLY A 230 -11.17 11.56 -21.17
C GLY A 230 -11.76 11.19 -19.81
N GLY A 231 -13.02 10.83 -19.82
CA GLY A 231 -13.76 10.50 -18.61
C GLY A 231 -13.61 11.55 -17.52
N ASN A 232 -13.28 11.12 -16.31
CA ASN A 232 -13.03 12.01 -15.17
C ASN A 232 -11.55 12.30 -14.88
N ALA A 233 -10.61 12.01 -15.81
CA ALA A 233 -9.17 12.16 -15.57
C ALA A 233 -8.66 13.62 -15.50
N GLY A 234 -9.33 14.55 -16.17
CA GLY A 234 -8.82 15.91 -16.36
C GLY A 234 -7.67 15.98 -17.35
N SER A 235 -6.89 17.08 -17.33
CA SER A 235 -5.85 17.35 -18.33
C SER A 235 -4.45 16.88 -17.97
N ASN A 236 -4.16 16.70 -16.68
CA ASN A 236 -2.82 16.36 -16.16
C ASN A 236 -2.85 15.10 -15.28
N CYS A 237 -3.13 13.96 -15.90
CA CYS A 237 -3.21 12.68 -15.19
C CYS A 237 -2.39 11.62 -15.93
N LEU A 238 -1.62 10.85 -15.18
CA LEU A 238 -0.77 9.79 -15.69
C LEU A 238 -1.05 8.47 -14.98
N LEU A 239 -1.06 7.38 -15.72
CA LEU A 239 -0.82 6.05 -15.16
C LEU A 239 0.70 5.88 -15.06
N ARG A 240 1.19 5.75 -13.83
CA ARG A 240 2.61 5.59 -13.57
C ARG A 240 2.90 4.16 -13.14
N THR A 241 3.71 3.46 -13.93
CA THR A 241 3.95 2.04 -13.72
C THR A 241 5.45 1.74 -13.74
N SER A 242 5.88 1.01 -12.73
CA SER A 242 7.23 0.47 -12.63
C SER A 242 7.45 -0.65 -13.68
N PRO A 243 8.61 -0.72 -14.34
CA PRO A 243 8.96 -1.86 -15.20
C PRO A 243 9.17 -3.16 -14.40
N TYR A 244 9.11 -3.09 -13.07
CA TYR A 244 9.14 -4.26 -12.18
C TYR A 244 7.74 -4.70 -11.73
N ALA A 245 6.68 -3.94 -12.07
CA ALA A 245 5.31 -4.31 -11.70
C ALA A 245 4.93 -5.69 -12.24
N ASP A 246 4.28 -6.49 -11.41
CA ASP A 246 3.88 -7.87 -11.77
C ASP A 246 2.94 -7.89 -12.97
N PHE A 247 2.23 -6.81 -13.20
CA PHE A 247 1.28 -6.60 -14.31
C PHE A 247 1.84 -5.78 -15.47
N LYS A 248 3.14 -5.49 -15.51
CA LYS A 248 3.78 -4.67 -16.56
C LYS A 248 3.51 -5.12 -17.99
N GLY A 249 3.39 -6.44 -18.19
CA GLY A 249 3.17 -7.09 -19.48
C GLY A 249 1.72 -7.08 -19.97
N ILE A 250 0.79 -6.52 -19.21
CA ILE A 250 -0.63 -6.48 -19.61
C ILE A 250 -0.78 -5.53 -20.81
N PRO A 251 -1.49 -5.94 -21.88
CA PRO A 251 -1.77 -5.09 -23.03
C PRO A 251 -2.58 -3.84 -22.63
N LEU A 252 -2.28 -2.73 -23.29
CA LEU A 252 -3.08 -1.52 -23.15
C LEU A 252 -4.48 -1.73 -23.71
N PRO A 253 -5.50 -1.10 -23.10
CA PRO A 253 -6.87 -1.18 -23.61
C PRO A 253 -7.00 -0.43 -24.94
N THR A 254 -7.90 -0.89 -25.81
CA THR A 254 -8.17 -0.28 -27.13
C THR A 254 -9.25 0.78 -27.08
N GLY A 255 -9.91 0.97 -25.96
CA GLY A 255 -11.01 1.93 -25.78
C GLY A 255 -11.09 2.47 -24.35
N PRO A 256 -12.10 3.26 -24.05
CA PRO A 256 -12.32 3.77 -22.69
C PRO A 256 -12.51 2.66 -21.66
N VAL A 257 -11.86 2.80 -20.50
CA VAL A 257 -11.88 1.82 -19.42
C VAL A 257 -12.15 2.45 -18.06
N GLU A 258 -12.37 1.62 -17.06
CA GLU A 258 -12.22 1.98 -15.66
C GLU A 258 -10.82 1.59 -15.17
N LEU A 259 -10.26 2.44 -14.33
CA LEU A 259 -8.93 2.27 -13.72
C LEU A 259 -9.03 2.63 -12.24
N TYR A 260 -8.46 1.77 -11.41
CA TYR A 260 -8.32 2.03 -9.97
C TYR A 260 -6.84 2.22 -9.62
N GLY A 261 -6.56 2.83 -8.49
CA GLY A 261 -5.20 2.98 -7.99
C GLY A 261 -5.08 4.04 -6.91
N ILE A 262 -3.87 4.20 -6.40
CA ILE A 262 -3.55 5.27 -5.46
C ILE A 262 -3.28 6.55 -6.24
N ALA A 263 -4.04 7.61 -5.92
CA ALA A 263 -3.75 8.93 -6.45
C ALA A 263 -2.55 9.53 -5.72
N THR A 264 -1.58 9.99 -6.48
CA THR A 264 -0.45 10.77 -5.97
C THR A 264 -0.29 12.04 -6.81
N TYR A 265 0.45 13.00 -6.28
CA TYR A 265 0.63 14.29 -6.92
C TYR A 265 2.11 14.65 -7.02
N PHE A 266 2.56 15.10 -8.16
CA PHE A 266 3.94 15.52 -8.34
C PHE A 266 4.04 16.75 -9.27
N LYS A 267 4.39 17.91 -8.71
CA LYS A 267 4.65 19.16 -9.44
C LYS A 267 3.56 19.50 -10.49
N GLY A 268 2.30 19.51 -10.08
CA GLY A 268 1.18 19.86 -10.95
C GLY A 268 0.54 18.69 -11.70
N THR A 269 1.08 17.48 -11.56
CA THR A 269 0.61 16.31 -12.31
C THR A 269 0.07 15.25 -11.34
N TRP A 270 -1.13 14.77 -11.58
CA TRP A 270 -1.66 13.60 -10.93
C TRP A 270 -1.03 12.33 -11.49
N GLN A 271 -0.66 11.44 -10.60
CA GLN A 271 -0.10 10.13 -10.95
C GLN A 271 -0.92 9.06 -10.27
N ILE A 272 -1.46 8.15 -11.05
CA ILE A 272 -2.23 7.01 -10.56
C ILE A 272 -1.31 5.79 -10.55
N PHE A 273 -1.16 5.19 -9.39
CA PHE A 273 -0.43 3.93 -9.21
C PHE A 273 -1.43 2.79 -9.03
N ALA A 274 -1.61 1.97 -10.05
CA ALA A 274 -2.30 0.70 -9.87
C ALA A 274 -1.52 -0.13 -8.84
N ARG A 275 -2.21 -0.73 -7.88
CA ARG A 275 -1.60 -1.50 -6.79
C ARG A 275 -1.24 -2.90 -7.25
N THR A 276 -2.16 -3.52 -7.98
CA THR A 276 -2.05 -4.85 -8.55
C THR A 276 -2.81 -4.92 -9.87
N GLN A 277 -2.78 -6.05 -10.55
CA GLN A 277 -3.58 -6.29 -11.74
C GLN A 277 -5.09 -6.05 -11.54
N SER A 278 -5.61 -6.27 -10.35
CA SER A 278 -7.04 -6.09 -10.06
C SER A 278 -7.53 -4.63 -10.17
N ASP A 279 -6.61 -3.67 -10.13
CA ASP A 279 -6.94 -2.25 -10.35
C ASP A 279 -7.16 -1.91 -11.83
N LEU A 280 -6.83 -2.83 -12.75
CA LEU A 280 -6.96 -2.70 -14.19
C LEU A 280 -8.26 -3.35 -14.65
N ALA A 281 -9.37 -2.61 -14.61
CA ALA A 281 -10.71 -3.19 -14.80
C ALA A 281 -10.97 -3.77 -16.21
N TRP A 282 -10.08 -3.56 -17.17
CA TRP A 282 -10.17 -4.20 -18.51
C TRP A 282 -9.52 -5.58 -18.56
N VAL A 283 -8.87 -6.00 -17.51
CA VAL A 283 -8.28 -7.35 -17.40
C VAL A 283 -9.32 -8.25 -16.75
N LYS A 284 -9.73 -9.31 -17.46
CA LYS A 284 -10.73 -10.28 -17.00
C LYS A 284 -10.06 -11.50 -16.40
#